data_20aa97d5b09cf84f2e56e7b653407cad
#
_entry.id   20aa97d5b09cf84f2e56e7b653407cad
#
_cell.length_a   1.000
_cell.length_b   1.000
_cell.length_c   1.000
_cell.angle_alpha   90.00
_cell.angle_beta   90.00
_cell.angle_gamma   90.00
#
_symmetry.space_group_name_H-M   'P 1'
#
loop_
_entity.id
_entity.type
_entity.pdbx_description
1 polymer ?
#
loop_
_entity_poly.entity_id
_entity_poly.type
_entity_poly.pdbx_seq_one_letter_code
_entity_poly.pdbx_strand_id
1 'polypeptide(L)'
;MAERVNHPPHYNAGGIECIDALEAATSGLQGIEAFCTANAIKYLWRWKLKNGEEDLQKAVWYINRLIQRAGADSAAGKELFNMKENKHGFEPKQEFTMGGIAWTVIQTGADWVKCIASDCVEERAFDEGNKNDFAASSLRAYLNGEFLRRLIKAGAPEEMFEYFNIDLTADDGLKNYGGDRVRIGLITCEEYRLLRGNIPALPDRWWWTATPDSPINSFVRYVASGGSLYFNFAYYGSCLLYTSPSPRDRQKSR
;
A
#
# COMPACT_ATOMS: atom_id res chain seq x y z
N MET A 1 8.93 -42.51 -1.00
CA MET A 1 9.36 -41.17 -1.40
C MET A 1 8.83 -40.72 -2.77
N ALA A 2 8.43 -41.63 -3.65
CA ALA A 2 7.91 -41.29 -4.99
C ALA A 2 6.54 -40.62 -5.00
N GLU A 3 5.64 -40.88 -4.06
CA GLU A 3 4.28 -40.32 -3.99
C GLU A 3 4.19 -38.85 -3.67
N ARG A 4 5.25 -38.21 -3.17
CA ARG A 4 5.24 -36.74 -2.89
C ARG A 4 5.58 -35.90 -4.10
N VAL A 5 6.12 -36.46 -5.14
CA VAL A 5 6.52 -35.77 -6.37
C VAL A 5 5.49 -35.99 -7.47
N ASN A 6 4.98 -37.21 -7.59
CA ASN A 6 3.99 -37.54 -8.61
C ASN A 6 2.58 -37.48 -7.99
N HIS A 7 1.69 -36.69 -8.60
CA HIS A 7 0.27 -36.56 -8.24
C HIS A 7 0.00 -36.19 -6.77
N PRO A 8 0.60 -35.09 -6.24
CA PRO A 8 0.35 -34.68 -4.86
C PRO A 8 -1.13 -34.41 -4.60
N PRO A 9 -1.71 -34.78 -3.44
CA PRO A 9 -3.14 -34.68 -3.18
C PRO A 9 -3.73 -33.28 -3.37
N HIS A 10 -2.96 -32.23 -3.08
CA HIS A 10 -3.38 -30.83 -3.23
C HIS A 10 -3.41 -30.35 -4.69
N TYR A 11 -2.96 -31.14 -5.65
CA TYR A 11 -3.07 -30.90 -7.08
C TYR A 11 -4.01 -31.85 -7.81
N ASN A 12 -4.52 -32.89 -7.12
CA ASN A 12 -5.34 -33.93 -7.73
C ASN A 12 -6.75 -33.97 -7.10
N ALA A 13 -7.34 -32.81 -6.83
CA ALA A 13 -8.67 -32.73 -6.25
C ALA A 13 -9.74 -32.69 -7.35
N GLY A 14 -10.77 -33.56 -7.24
CA GLY A 14 -11.94 -33.54 -8.13
C GLY A 14 -11.81 -34.30 -9.45
N GLY A 15 -10.83 -35.22 -9.55
CA GLY A 15 -10.70 -36.14 -10.72
C GLY A 15 -10.02 -35.49 -11.93
N ILE A 16 -9.52 -34.29 -11.84
CA ILE A 16 -8.69 -33.61 -12.85
C ILE A 16 -7.42 -33.15 -12.15
N GLU A 17 -6.27 -33.36 -12.77
CA GLU A 17 -5.04 -32.79 -12.25
C GLU A 17 -4.95 -31.28 -12.50
N CYS A 18 -4.38 -30.59 -11.56
CA CYS A 18 -4.17 -29.15 -11.69
C CYS A 18 -3.38 -28.79 -12.97
N ILE A 19 -2.39 -29.61 -13.35
CA ILE A 19 -1.58 -29.38 -14.54
C ILE A 19 -2.42 -29.42 -15.83
N ASP A 20 -3.37 -30.34 -15.93
CA ASP A 20 -4.25 -30.45 -17.10
C ASP A 20 -5.18 -29.21 -17.22
N ALA A 21 -5.67 -28.75 -16.07
CA ALA A 21 -6.46 -27.52 -16.02
C ALA A 21 -5.61 -26.28 -16.39
N LEU A 22 -4.34 -26.24 -15.98
CA LEU A 22 -3.43 -25.16 -16.34
C LEU A 22 -3.12 -25.15 -17.85
N GLU A 23 -2.87 -26.32 -18.43
CA GLU A 23 -2.62 -26.46 -19.87
C GLU A 23 -3.81 -26.00 -20.67
N ALA A 24 -5.03 -26.44 -20.32
CA ALA A 24 -6.25 -26.02 -20.96
C ALA A 24 -6.49 -24.50 -20.86
N ALA A 25 -6.30 -23.94 -19.68
CA ALA A 25 -6.53 -22.50 -19.41
C ALA A 25 -5.49 -21.58 -20.06
N THR A 26 -4.32 -22.08 -20.42
CA THR A 26 -3.22 -21.30 -21.01
C THR A 26 -2.99 -21.57 -22.49
N SER A 27 -3.74 -22.47 -23.11
CA SER A 27 -3.54 -22.94 -24.49
C SER A 27 -3.53 -21.82 -25.56
N GLY A 28 -4.21 -20.69 -25.30
CA GLY A 28 -4.25 -19.51 -26.18
C GLY A 28 -3.38 -18.33 -25.73
N LEU A 29 -2.64 -18.48 -24.61
CA LEU A 29 -1.86 -17.41 -23.99
C LEU A 29 -0.36 -17.57 -24.26
N GLN A 30 0.40 -16.47 -24.22
CA GLN A 30 1.85 -16.50 -24.43
C GLN A 30 2.60 -15.71 -23.36
N GLY A 31 3.86 -16.07 -23.13
CA GLY A 31 4.78 -15.36 -22.25
C GLY A 31 4.26 -15.14 -20.83
N ILE A 32 4.24 -13.88 -20.40
CA ILE A 32 3.86 -13.52 -19.03
C ILE A 32 2.36 -13.75 -18.74
N GLU A 33 1.50 -13.71 -19.75
CA GLU A 33 0.07 -13.95 -19.59
C GLU A 33 -0.20 -15.43 -19.23
N ALA A 34 0.38 -16.35 -20.01
CA ALA A 34 0.32 -17.77 -19.72
C ALA A 34 0.91 -18.07 -18.32
N PHE A 35 2.07 -17.50 -18.01
CA PHE A 35 2.73 -17.68 -16.72
C PHE A 35 1.88 -17.20 -15.54
N CYS A 36 1.33 -15.98 -15.60
CA CYS A 36 0.52 -15.44 -14.52
C CYS A 36 -0.82 -16.17 -14.38
N THR A 37 -1.48 -16.51 -15.50
CA THR A 37 -2.73 -17.29 -15.48
C THR A 37 -2.52 -18.66 -14.83
N ALA A 38 -1.49 -19.40 -15.26
CA ALA A 38 -1.15 -20.68 -14.67
C ALA A 38 -0.88 -20.59 -13.16
N ASN A 39 -0.12 -19.59 -12.73
CA ASN A 39 0.18 -19.42 -11.31
C ASN A 39 -1.05 -19.00 -10.49
N ALA A 40 -1.91 -18.14 -10.99
CA ALA A 40 -3.15 -17.75 -10.31
C ALA A 40 -4.07 -18.97 -10.09
N ILE A 41 -4.29 -19.77 -11.13
CA ILE A 41 -5.09 -20.99 -11.06
C ILE A 41 -4.46 -22.00 -10.09
N LYS A 42 -3.16 -22.25 -10.19
CA LYS A 42 -2.42 -23.15 -9.31
C LYS A 42 -2.60 -22.80 -7.83
N TYR A 43 -2.54 -21.52 -7.47
CA TYR A 43 -2.69 -21.09 -6.09
C TYR A 43 -4.15 -21.19 -5.64
N LEU A 44 -5.12 -20.84 -6.48
CA LEU A 44 -6.55 -21.03 -6.22
C LEU A 44 -6.94 -22.50 -6.13
N TRP A 45 -6.25 -23.41 -6.85
CA TRP A 45 -6.53 -24.85 -6.82
C TRP A 45 -6.19 -25.46 -5.46
N ARG A 46 -5.03 -25.11 -4.92
CA ARG A 46 -4.45 -25.81 -3.77
C ARG A 46 -4.59 -25.08 -2.42
N TRP A 47 -5.09 -23.86 -2.39
CA TRP A 47 -5.06 -23.00 -1.21
C TRP A 47 -5.57 -23.67 0.07
N LYS A 48 -6.71 -24.38 -0.02
CA LYS A 48 -7.35 -25.03 1.12
C LYS A 48 -6.55 -26.24 1.66
N LEU A 49 -5.79 -26.89 0.81
CA LEU A 49 -5.05 -28.13 1.13
C LEU A 49 -3.56 -27.91 1.40
N LYS A 50 -3.07 -26.68 1.24
CA LYS A 50 -1.64 -26.38 1.38
C LYS A 50 -1.38 -25.18 2.30
N ASN A 51 -1.38 -23.95 1.79
CA ASN A 51 -0.92 -22.77 2.52
C ASN A 51 -2.07 -21.81 2.93
N GLY A 52 -3.32 -22.17 2.75
CA GLY A 52 -4.48 -21.37 3.18
C GLY A 52 -4.46 -19.98 2.56
N GLU A 53 -4.59 -18.97 3.40
CA GLU A 53 -4.67 -17.56 3.01
C GLU A 53 -3.44 -17.07 2.20
N GLU A 54 -2.24 -17.58 2.49
CA GLU A 54 -1.03 -17.23 1.76
C GLU A 54 -1.13 -17.58 0.27
N ASP A 55 -1.69 -18.74 -0.07
CA ASP A 55 -1.90 -19.13 -1.46
C ASP A 55 -2.99 -18.25 -2.12
N LEU A 56 -4.02 -17.81 -1.39
CA LEU A 56 -4.99 -16.83 -1.90
C LEU A 56 -4.33 -15.48 -2.21
N GLN A 57 -3.48 -14.98 -1.34
CA GLN A 57 -2.73 -13.74 -1.55
C GLN A 57 -1.81 -13.84 -2.79
N LYS A 58 -1.14 -14.98 -2.98
CA LYS A 58 -0.34 -15.24 -4.19
C LYS A 58 -1.20 -15.26 -5.45
N ALA A 59 -2.39 -15.88 -5.40
CA ALA A 59 -3.32 -15.86 -6.54
C ALA A 59 -3.72 -14.42 -6.91
N VAL A 60 -4.07 -13.61 -5.93
CA VAL A 60 -4.41 -12.18 -6.12
C VAL A 60 -3.24 -11.41 -6.73
N TRP A 61 -2.00 -11.66 -6.30
CA TRP A 61 -0.82 -11.03 -6.89
C TRP A 61 -0.69 -11.31 -8.40
N TYR A 62 -0.85 -12.56 -8.82
CA TYR A 62 -0.77 -12.92 -10.24
C TYR A 62 -1.95 -12.38 -11.05
N ILE A 63 -3.17 -12.35 -10.48
CA ILE A 63 -4.34 -11.75 -11.10
C ILE A 63 -4.13 -10.24 -11.32
N ASN A 64 -3.64 -9.54 -10.31
CA ASN A 64 -3.34 -8.10 -10.43
C ASN A 64 -2.28 -7.84 -11.52
N ARG A 65 -1.30 -8.72 -11.66
CA ARG A 65 -0.29 -8.63 -12.72
C ARG A 65 -0.91 -8.77 -14.12
N LEU A 66 -1.90 -9.65 -14.29
CA LEU A 66 -2.66 -9.79 -15.54
C LEU A 66 -3.51 -8.55 -15.82
N ILE A 67 -4.21 -8.03 -14.82
CA ILE A 67 -5.04 -6.83 -14.93
C ILE A 67 -4.20 -5.63 -15.39
N GLN A 68 -3.02 -5.42 -14.76
CA GLN A 68 -2.10 -4.36 -15.15
C GLN A 68 -1.66 -4.47 -16.62
N ARG A 69 -1.45 -5.68 -17.12
CA ARG A 69 -1.04 -5.90 -18.50
C ARG A 69 -2.21 -5.74 -19.48
N ALA A 70 -3.37 -6.32 -19.18
CA ALA A 70 -4.57 -6.17 -19.99
C ALA A 70 -5.01 -4.69 -20.10
N GLY A 71 -4.83 -3.91 -19.04
CA GLY A 71 -5.08 -2.47 -19.03
C GLY A 71 -4.07 -1.66 -19.86
N ALA A 72 -2.85 -2.17 -20.07
CA ALA A 72 -1.87 -1.53 -20.93
C ALA A 72 -2.19 -1.74 -22.44
N ASP A 73 -2.88 -2.82 -22.79
CA ASP A 73 -3.13 -3.22 -24.19
C ASP A 73 -4.54 -2.85 -24.71
N SER A 74 -5.46 -2.37 -23.86
CA SER A 74 -6.81 -1.99 -24.30
C SER A 74 -7.40 -0.78 -23.58
N ALA A 75 -8.07 0.11 -24.35
CA ALA A 75 -8.94 1.16 -23.80
C ALA A 75 -10.08 0.59 -22.92
N ALA A 76 -10.57 -0.61 -23.23
CA ALA A 76 -11.59 -1.33 -22.46
C ALA A 76 -11.08 -1.84 -21.10
N GLY A 77 -9.80 -2.18 -20.96
CA GLY A 77 -9.20 -2.57 -19.66
C GLY A 77 -9.11 -1.39 -18.70
N LYS A 78 -8.95 -0.18 -19.21
CA LYS A 78 -9.04 1.06 -18.42
C LYS A 78 -10.47 1.32 -17.93
N GLU A 79 -11.49 1.01 -18.73
CA GLU A 79 -12.90 1.15 -18.33
C GLU A 79 -13.33 0.11 -17.29
N LEU A 80 -12.90 -1.15 -17.37
CA LEU A 80 -13.21 -2.16 -16.36
C LEU A 80 -12.59 -1.87 -14.99
N PHE A 81 -11.42 -1.25 -14.97
CA PHE A 81 -10.76 -0.78 -13.73
C PHE A 81 -11.46 0.47 -13.17
N ASN A 82 -12.06 1.30 -14.04
CA ASN A 82 -12.83 2.49 -13.69
C ASN A 82 -14.31 2.19 -13.36
N MET A 83 -14.81 0.96 -13.55
CA MET A 83 -16.21 0.59 -13.29
C MET A 83 -16.59 0.45 -11.80
N LYS A 84 -15.68 0.65 -10.85
CA LYS A 84 -16.07 1.17 -9.54
C LYS A 84 -16.10 2.69 -9.69
N GLU A 85 -17.30 3.24 -9.85
CA GLU A 85 -17.53 4.68 -9.86
C GLU A 85 -16.63 5.35 -8.83
N ASN A 86 -15.62 6.09 -9.33
CA ASN A 86 -14.82 6.99 -8.52
C ASN A 86 -15.74 8.13 -8.11
N LYS A 87 -16.50 7.94 -7.04
CA LYS A 87 -17.49 8.91 -6.53
C LYS A 87 -16.88 10.26 -6.15
N HIS A 88 -15.57 10.34 -6.07
CA HIS A 88 -14.83 11.52 -5.63
C HIS A 88 -14.35 12.39 -6.78
N GLY A 89 -14.29 11.87 -8.01
CA GLY A 89 -13.69 12.57 -9.15
C GLY A 89 -12.19 12.78 -9.07
N PHE A 90 -11.49 12.13 -8.12
CA PHE A 90 -10.03 12.22 -7.98
C PHE A 90 -9.33 11.09 -8.73
N GLU A 91 -8.22 11.43 -9.40
CA GLU A 91 -7.36 10.48 -10.10
C GLU A 91 -5.97 10.40 -9.44
N PRO A 92 -5.29 9.23 -9.51
CA PRO A 92 -3.90 9.14 -9.08
C PRO A 92 -3.01 10.20 -9.74
N LYS A 93 -2.11 10.80 -8.96
CA LYS A 93 -1.23 11.94 -9.30
C LYS A 93 -1.92 13.29 -9.40
N GLN A 94 -3.23 13.38 -9.21
CA GLN A 94 -3.91 14.66 -9.11
C GLN A 94 -3.47 15.39 -7.84
N GLU A 95 -3.20 16.69 -7.99
CA GLU A 95 -2.84 17.55 -6.87
C GLU A 95 -4.02 18.45 -6.48
N PHE A 96 -4.13 18.74 -5.19
CA PHE A 96 -5.10 19.70 -4.64
C PHE A 96 -4.55 20.32 -3.36
N THR A 97 -5.12 21.44 -2.95
CA THR A 97 -4.72 22.14 -1.71
C THR A 97 -5.78 21.96 -0.63
N MET A 98 -5.36 21.59 0.58
CA MET A 98 -6.24 21.46 1.73
C MET A 98 -5.46 21.80 3.01
N GLY A 99 -6.04 22.65 3.87
CA GLY A 99 -5.38 23.06 5.11
C GLY A 99 -4.06 23.82 4.89
N GLY A 100 -3.91 24.51 3.75
CA GLY A 100 -2.70 25.25 3.39
C GLY A 100 -1.54 24.36 2.89
N ILE A 101 -1.77 23.06 2.67
CA ILE A 101 -0.80 22.10 2.17
C ILE A 101 -1.26 21.58 0.81
N ALA A 102 -0.31 21.41 -0.12
CA ALA A 102 -0.53 20.70 -1.37
C ALA A 102 -0.48 19.18 -1.13
N TRP A 103 -1.44 18.45 -1.66
CA TRP A 103 -1.59 17.01 -1.53
C TRP A 103 -1.62 16.36 -2.91
N THR A 104 -0.97 15.23 -3.04
CA THR A 104 -1.02 14.38 -4.23
C THR A 104 -1.82 13.12 -3.92
N VAL A 105 -2.79 12.79 -4.76
CA VAL A 105 -3.52 11.52 -4.70
C VAL A 105 -2.60 10.39 -5.12
N ILE A 106 -2.37 9.42 -4.24
CA ILE A 106 -1.51 8.28 -4.52
C ILE A 106 -2.28 6.99 -4.79
N GLN A 107 -3.51 6.90 -4.30
CA GLN A 107 -4.38 5.75 -4.50
C GLN A 107 -5.84 6.17 -4.38
N THR A 108 -6.72 5.54 -5.17
CA THR A 108 -8.17 5.75 -5.11
C THR A 108 -8.89 4.42 -4.86
N GLY A 109 -9.96 4.47 -4.09
CA GLY A 109 -10.93 3.39 -3.91
C GLY A 109 -12.32 3.82 -4.41
N ALA A 110 -13.32 2.99 -4.18
CA ALA A 110 -14.69 3.30 -4.60
C ALA A 110 -15.27 4.54 -3.90
N ASP A 111 -14.93 4.74 -2.62
CA ASP A 111 -15.46 5.77 -1.74
C ASP A 111 -14.38 6.47 -0.87
N TRP A 112 -13.12 6.30 -1.22
CA TRP A 112 -12.00 6.91 -0.52
C TRP A 112 -10.83 7.21 -1.47
N VAL A 113 -10.01 8.17 -1.12
CA VAL A 113 -8.73 8.46 -1.74
C VAL A 113 -7.65 8.47 -0.66
N LYS A 114 -6.46 8.01 -1.00
CA LYS A 114 -5.27 8.14 -0.16
C LYS A 114 -4.36 9.18 -0.77
N CYS A 115 -4.02 10.18 0.03
CA CYS A 115 -3.20 11.29 -0.39
C CYS A 115 -1.90 11.33 0.39
N ILE A 116 -0.87 11.91 -0.20
CA ILE A 116 0.40 12.23 0.44
C ILE A 116 0.68 13.72 0.25
N ALA A 117 1.35 14.37 1.18
CA ALA A 117 1.80 15.75 0.97
C ALA A 117 2.71 15.82 -0.28
N SER A 118 2.48 16.81 -1.14
CA SER A 118 3.21 16.92 -2.42
C SER A 118 4.66 17.38 -2.24
N ASP A 119 4.98 17.99 -1.11
CA ASP A 119 6.33 18.47 -0.76
C ASP A 119 6.59 18.30 0.74
N CYS A 120 7.82 18.57 1.15
CA CYS A 120 8.23 18.61 2.54
C CYS A 120 7.45 19.66 3.31
N VAL A 121 6.65 19.23 4.26
CA VAL A 121 5.85 20.16 5.05
C VAL A 121 6.68 20.79 6.17
N GLU A 122 7.49 19.97 6.84
CA GLU A 122 8.40 20.37 7.91
C GLU A 122 9.41 19.26 8.19
N GLU A 123 10.46 19.55 8.93
CA GLU A 123 11.47 18.58 9.37
C GLU A 123 11.28 18.27 10.86
N ARG A 124 11.18 16.98 11.20
CA ARG A 124 11.07 16.50 12.57
C ARG A 124 11.78 15.16 12.77
N ALA A 125 12.17 14.90 14.02
CA ALA A 125 12.52 13.56 14.45
C ALA A 125 11.31 12.63 14.33
N PHE A 126 11.55 11.36 14.03
CA PHE A 126 10.51 10.33 14.12
C PHE A 126 10.08 10.13 15.58
N ASP A 127 11.04 10.05 16.48
CA ASP A 127 10.79 10.02 17.92
C ASP A 127 11.96 10.66 18.69
N GLU A 128 11.62 11.62 19.57
CA GLU A 128 12.60 12.30 20.41
C GLU A 128 13.28 11.36 21.41
N GLY A 129 12.60 10.27 21.81
CA GLY A 129 13.11 9.22 22.67
C GLY A 129 13.85 8.10 21.93
N ASN A 130 14.11 8.27 20.62
CA ASN A 130 14.79 7.30 19.76
C ASN A 130 14.09 5.93 19.68
N LYS A 131 12.76 5.89 19.74
CA LYS A 131 11.96 4.69 19.50
C LYS A 131 11.54 4.63 18.03
N ASN A 132 11.61 3.45 17.45
CA ASN A 132 11.20 3.21 16.07
C ASN A 132 9.79 2.63 15.92
N ASP A 133 9.04 2.53 17.03
CA ASP A 133 7.61 2.19 17.03
C ASP A 133 6.79 3.44 16.71
N PHE A 134 6.17 3.49 15.53
CA PHE A 134 5.36 4.62 15.11
C PHE A 134 4.19 4.87 16.07
N ALA A 135 3.52 3.83 16.54
CA ALA A 135 2.36 3.96 17.43
C ALA A 135 2.71 4.65 18.77
N ALA A 136 3.94 4.47 19.25
CA ALA A 136 4.45 5.06 20.49
C ALA A 136 5.32 6.32 20.26
N SER A 137 5.49 6.78 19.01
CA SER A 137 6.40 7.87 18.67
C SER A 137 5.84 9.26 19.00
N SER A 138 6.74 10.20 19.28
CA SER A 138 6.41 11.62 19.42
C SER A 138 5.85 12.21 18.12
N LEU A 139 6.30 11.71 16.96
CA LEU A 139 5.78 12.11 15.66
C LEU A 139 4.31 11.72 15.48
N ARG A 140 3.94 10.50 15.80
CA ARG A 140 2.54 10.04 15.74
C ARG A 140 1.63 10.90 16.62
N ALA A 141 2.07 11.21 17.84
CA ALA A 141 1.32 12.06 18.77
C ALA A 141 1.15 13.48 18.20
N TYR A 142 2.21 14.04 17.62
CA TYR A 142 2.16 15.34 16.95
C TYR A 142 1.19 15.35 15.75
N LEU A 143 1.29 14.38 14.86
CA LEU A 143 0.47 14.29 13.64
C LEU A 143 -1.03 14.25 13.95
N ASN A 144 -1.43 13.43 14.93
CA ASN A 144 -2.84 13.24 15.30
C ASN A 144 -3.33 14.21 16.39
N GLY A 145 -2.47 15.10 16.84
CA GLY A 145 -2.75 16.14 17.82
C GLY A 145 -2.64 17.55 17.25
N GLU A 146 -1.47 18.16 17.40
CA GLU A 146 -1.21 19.55 17.06
C GLU A 146 -1.32 19.81 15.55
N PHE A 147 -0.73 18.93 14.73
CA PHE A 147 -0.72 19.09 13.29
C PHE A 147 -2.13 18.98 12.69
N LEU A 148 -2.91 17.99 13.08
CA LEU A 148 -4.29 17.86 12.63
C LEU A 148 -5.12 19.11 13.00
N ARG A 149 -4.99 19.61 14.23
CA ARG A 149 -5.66 20.86 14.63
C ARG A 149 -5.23 22.06 13.79
N ARG A 150 -3.94 22.14 13.41
CA ARG A 150 -3.41 23.18 12.53
C ARG A 150 -4.06 23.15 11.16
N LEU A 151 -4.23 21.96 10.56
CA LEU A 151 -4.89 21.78 9.26
C LEU A 151 -6.36 22.21 9.32
N ILE A 152 -7.09 21.79 10.35
CA ILE A 152 -8.50 22.15 10.54
C ILE A 152 -8.63 23.68 10.72
N LYS A 153 -7.76 24.29 11.52
CA LYS A 153 -7.74 25.76 11.71
C LYS A 153 -7.42 26.51 10.41
N ALA A 154 -6.63 25.91 9.53
CA ALA A 154 -6.31 26.44 8.20
C ALA A 154 -7.42 26.17 7.16
N GLY A 155 -8.58 25.69 7.58
CA GLY A 155 -9.77 25.52 6.74
C GLY A 155 -9.93 24.12 6.14
N ALA A 156 -9.13 23.14 6.53
CA ALA A 156 -9.39 21.75 6.13
C ALA A 156 -10.65 21.23 6.85
N PRO A 157 -11.64 20.66 6.14
CA PRO A 157 -12.80 20.06 6.79
C PRO A 157 -12.38 18.86 7.66
N GLU A 158 -12.83 18.79 8.90
CA GLU A 158 -12.40 17.73 9.83
C GLU A 158 -12.81 16.35 9.36
N GLU A 159 -13.95 16.24 8.71
CA GLU A 159 -14.49 15.02 8.13
C GLU A 159 -13.63 14.44 6.99
N MET A 160 -12.70 15.24 6.46
CA MET A 160 -11.74 14.80 5.45
C MET A 160 -10.63 13.90 6.01
N PHE A 161 -10.46 13.87 7.31
CA PHE A 161 -9.44 13.04 7.96
C PHE A 161 -10.10 11.83 8.64
N GLU A 162 -10.45 10.82 7.84
CA GLU A 162 -10.97 9.57 8.39
C GLU A 162 -9.86 8.72 9.01
N TYR A 163 -10.24 7.83 9.92
CA TYR A 163 -9.31 6.86 10.49
C TYR A 163 -8.95 5.77 9.49
N PHE A 164 -7.67 5.46 9.40
CA PHE A 164 -7.15 4.32 8.64
C PHE A 164 -6.14 3.53 9.47
N ASN A 165 -5.91 2.29 9.08
CA ASN A 165 -4.94 1.40 9.71
C ASN A 165 -3.61 1.46 8.98
N ILE A 166 -2.50 1.51 9.75
CA ILE A 166 -1.14 1.37 9.26
C ILE A 166 -0.61 0.04 9.78
N ASP A 167 -0.07 -0.79 8.91
CA ASP A 167 0.66 -2.01 9.28
C ASP A 167 2.08 -1.61 9.69
N LEU A 168 2.46 -1.90 10.95
CA LEU A 168 3.77 -1.60 11.50
C LEU A 168 4.70 -2.81 11.49
N THR A 169 4.46 -3.77 10.60
CA THR A 169 5.41 -4.85 10.32
C THR A 169 6.75 -4.24 9.95
N ALA A 170 7.80 -4.63 10.64
CA ALA A 170 9.16 -4.16 10.40
C ALA A 170 9.67 -4.63 9.03
N ASP A 171 10.70 -3.96 8.50
CA ASP A 171 11.24 -4.28 7.16
C ASP A 171 11.91 -5.67 7.12
N ASP A 172 12.34 -6.18 8.28
CA ASP A 172 12.80 -7.57 8.47
C ASP A 172 11.67 -8.61 8.60
N GLY A 173 10.40 -8.19 8.55
CA GLY A 173 9.21 -9.02 8.62
C GLY A 173 8.68 -9.31 10.02
N LEU A 174 9.30 -8.80 11.09
CA LEU A 174 8.84 -8.98 12.46
C LEU A 174 7.60 -8.11 12.75
N LYS A 175 6.61 -8.68 13.45
CA LYS A 175 5.29 -8.06 13.69
C LYS A 175 5.09 -7.58 15.14
N ASN A 176 6.14 -7.27 15.85
CA ASN A 176 6.09 -6.92 17.27
C ASN A 176 5.23 -5.68 17.57
N TYR A 177 5.17 -4.74 16.64
CA TYR A 177 4.40 -3.49 16.79
C TYR A 177 2.96 -3.59 16.28
N GLY A 178 2.61 -4.68 15.57
CA GLY A 178 1.25 -4.90 15.05
C GLY A 178 0.83 -3.83 14.06
N GLY A 179 -0.09 -2.96 14.44
CA GLY A 179 -0.59 -1.86 13.63
C GLY A 179 -1.10 -0.71 14.48
N ASP A 180 -1.34 0.44 13.85
CA ASP A 180 -1.92 1.62 14.49
C ASP A 180 -3.10 2.15 13.68
N ARG A 181 -4.04 2.81 14.34
CA ARG A 181 -5.20 3.46 13.72
C ARG A 181 -5.12 4.96 13.91
N VAL A 182 -4.93 5.68 12.82
CA VAL A 182 -4.64 7.12 12.81
C VAL A 182 -5.49 7.87 11.79
N ARG A 183 -5.56 9.19 11.91
CA ARG A 183 -6.17 10.12 10.94
C ARG A 183 -5.13 10.70 9.99
N ILE A 184 -3.92 10.88 10.47
CA ILE A 184 -2.75 11.30 9.68
C ILE A 184 -1.59 10.39 10.07
N GLY A 185 -0.91 9.85 9.08
CA GLY A 185 0.20 8.93 9.27
C GLY A 185 1.33 9.15 8.28
N LEU A 186 2.21 8.18 8.22
CA LEU A 186 3.25 8.08 7.20
C LEU A 186 2.96 6.86 6.32
N ILE A 187 3.46 6.89 5.10
CA ILE A 187 3.41 5.71 4.23
C ILE A 187 4.34 4.62 4.75
N THR A 188 4.00 3.36 4.57
CA THR A 188 4.89 2.24 4.86
C THR A 188 5.85 1.97 3.69
N CYS A 189 6.94 1.23 3.94
CA CYS A 189 7.84 0.79 2.87
C CYS A 189 7.13 -0.07 1.83
N GLU A 190 6.20 -0.91 2.24
CA GLU A 190 5.41 -1.73 1.34
C GLU A 190 4.52 -0.88 0.44
N GLU A 191 3.77 0.05 1.02
CA GLU A 191 2.96 1.00 0.27
C GLU A 191 3.80 1.86 -0.67
N TYR A 192 4.97 2.32 -0.22
CA TYR A 192 5.91 3.05 -1.07
C TYR A 192 6.35 2.23 -2.29
N ARG A 193 6.71 0.96 -2.10
CA ARG A 193 7.09 0.06 -3.21
C ARG A 193 5.95 -0.12 -4.21
N LEU A 194 4.71 -0.24 -3.73
CA LEU A 194 3.52 -0.41 -4.56
C LEU A 194 3.10 0.87 -5.29
N LEU A 195 3.15 2.01 -4.60
CA LEU A 195 2.57 3.28 -5.06
C LEU A 195 3.63 4.27 -5.58
N ARG A 196 4.90 3.86 -5.64
CA ARG A 196 6.04 4.72 -5.99
C ARG A 196 5.81 5.56 -7.25
N GLY A 197 5.13 5.01 -8.25
CA GLY A 197 4.82 5.72 -9.49
C GLY A 197 3.86 6.91 -9.33
N ASN A 198 3.14 7.00 -8.22
CA ASN A 198 2.15 8.05 -7.94
C ASN A 198 2.64 9.03 -6.85
N ILE A 199 3.78 8.76 -6.22
CA ILE A 199 4.34 9.59 -5.15
C ILE A 199 5.24 10.67 -5.75
N PRO A 200 5.11 11.94 -5.33
CA PRO A 200 5.98 13.02 -5.79
C PRO A 200 7.46 12.71 -5.53
N ALA A 201 8.32 13.06 -6.47
CA ALA A 201 9.76 12.98 -6.26
C ALA A 201 10.25 14.21 -5.46
N LEU A 202 11.07 13.97 -4.44
CA LEU A 202 11.75 15.02 -3.67
C LEU A 202 13.26 14.90 -3.88
N PRO A 203 13.83 15.53 -4.91
CA PRO A 203 15.19 15.24 -5.36
C PRO A 203 16.28 15.61 -4.33
N ASP A 204 16.05 16.57 -3.45
CA ASP A 204 17.03 17.06 -2.49
C ASP A 204 16.67 16.73 -1.03
N ARG A 205 15.67 15.85 -0.83
CA ARG A 205 15.13 15.55 0.49
C ARG A 205 15.09 14.05 0.73
N TRP A 206 15.20 13.68 1.99
CA TRP A 206 14.86 12.34 2.48
C TRP A 206 13.73 12.46 3.51
N TRP A 207 12.87 11.46 3.59
CA TRP A 207 11.66 11.55 4.39
C TRP A 207 11.28 10.21 5.01
N TRP A 208 10.72 10.27 6.20
CA TRP A 208 10.36 9.10 6.99
C TRP A 208 9.24 8.28 6.37
N THR A 209 9.33 6.95 6.53
CA THR A 209 8.21 6.02 6.42
C THR A 209 7.71 5.64 7.82
N ALA A 210 6.55 4.97 7.93
CA ALA A 210 6.07 4.42 9.19
C ALA A 210 6.78 3.12 9.58
N THR A 211 7.60 2.55 8.70
CA THR A 211 8.17 1.21 8.84
C THR A 211 9.42 1.22 9.71
N PRO A 212 9.44 0.50 10.85
CA PRO A 212 10.67 0.26 11.60
C PRO A 212 11.61 -0.65 10.79
N ASP A 213 12.92 -0.48 10.95
CA ASP A 213 13.91 -1.37 10.33
C ASP A 213 13.81 -2.77 10.98
N SER A 214 13.90 -2.81 12.30
CA SER A 214 13.68 -4.00 13.13
C SER A 214 13.21 -3.59 14.53
N PRO A 215 12.37 -4.38 15.22
CA PRO A 215 11.96 -4.09 16.60
C PRO A 215 13.10 -4.19 17.64
N ILE A 216 14.24 -4.76 17.27
CA ILE A 216 15.41 -4.93 18.14
C ILE A 216 16.41 -3.78 18.09
N ASN A 217 16.16 -2.76 17.26
CA ASN A 217 17.01 -1.57 17.13
C ASN A 217 16.18 -0.28 17.22
N SER A 218 16.80 0.87 17.00
CA SER A 218 16.14 2.19 17.00
C SER A 218 16.11 2.82 15.59
N PHE A 219 16.22 2.02 14.55
CA PHE A 219 16.24 2.50 13.18
C PHE A 219 14.86 2.50 12.56
N VAL A 220 14.56 3.56 11.83
CA VAL A 220 13.35 3.72 11.02
C VAL A 220 13.74 3.79 9.55
N ARG A 221 12.94 3.20 8.70
CA ARG A 221 13.15 3.26 7.25
C ARG A 221 12.75 4.64 6.73
N TYR A 222 13.52 5.14 5.77
CA TYR A 222 13.25 6.39 5.07
C TYR A 222 13.48 6.25 3.57
N VAL A 223 12.87 7.15 2.80
CA VAL A 223 13.09 7.28 1.36
C VAL A 223 14.13 8.37 1.14
N ALA A 224 15.23 8.03 0.50
CA ALA A 224 16.28 8.98 0.12
C ALA A 224 15.89 9.80 -1.12
N SER A 225 16.59 10.88 -1.41
CA SER A 225 16.37 11.78 -2.54
C SER A 225 16.33 11.06 -3.91
N GLY A 226 17.11 9.99 -4.07
CA GLY A 226 17.08 9.12 -5.25
C GLY A 226 15.95 8.09 -5.27
N GLY A 227 15.06 8.09 -4.26
CA GLY A 227 13.95 7.15 -4.12
C GLY A 227 14.35 5.75 -3.65
N SER A 228 15.56 5.55 -3.16
CA SER A 228 15.99 4.31 -2.51
C SER A 228 15.59 4.30 -1.04
N LEU A 229 15.32 3.10 -0.51
CA LEU A 229 15.00 2.91 0.91
C LEU A 229 16.28 2.69 1.71
N TYR A 230 16.47 3.47 2.77
CA TYR A 230 17.54 3.35 3.76
C TYR A 230 16.96 3.39 5.17
N PHE A 231 17.81 3.40 6.19
CA PHE A 231 17.41 3.52 7.59
C PHE A 231 18.28 4.56 8.32
N ASN A 232 17.73 5.14 9.38
CA ASN A 232 18.44 6.04 10.28
C ASN A 232 17.86 5.97 11.68
N PHE A 233 18.56 6.50 12.67
CA PHE A 233 18.05 6.61 14.04
C PHE A 233 16.82 7.50 14.11
N ALA A 234 15.83 7.09 14.91
CA ALA A 234 14.55 7.77 15.03
C ALA A 234 14.64 9.22 15.55
N TYR A 235 15.71 9.60 16.22
CA TYR A 235 15.89 10.96 16.76
C TYR A 235 16.41 11.97 15.73
N TYR A 236 16.86 11.54 14.54
CA TYR A 236 17.27 12.50 13.50
C TYR A 236 16.07 13.24 12.91
N GLY A 237 16.28 14.52 12.60
CA GLY A 237 15.29 15.29 11.84
C GLY A 237 15.25 14.84 10.39
N SER A 238 14.06 14.65 9.86
CA SER A 238 13.81 14.36 8.46
C SER A 238 12.55 15.06 7.99
N CYS A 239 12.46 15.24 6.69
CA CYS A 239 11.28 15.75 6.03
C CYS A 239 10.06 14.84 6.31
N LEU A 240 8.90 15.45 6.46
CA LEU A 240 7.65 14.76 6.67
C LEU A 240 6.77 14.86 5.44
N LEU A 241 6.50 13.72 4.83
CA LEU A 241 5.44 13.50 3.86
C LEU A 241 4.32 12.74 4.54
N TYR A 242 3.25 13.44 4.88
CA TYR A 242 2.11 12.85 5.56
C TYR A 242 1.18 12.14 4.61
N THR A 243 0.53 11.08 5.08
CA THR A 243 -0.57 10.43 4.39
C THR A 243 -1.87 10.62 5.16
N SER A 244 -2.95 10.87 4.44
CA SER A 244 -4.31 10.91 4.98
C SER A 244 -5.26 10.27 3.98
N PRO A 245 -6.25 9.48 4.39
CA PRO A 245 -7.39 9.18 3.55
C PRO A 245 -8.23 10.45 3.45
N SER A 246 -8.75 10.74 2.28
CA SER A 246 -9.73 11.79 2.05
C SER A 246 -11.11 11.16 1.77
N PRO A 247 -12.21 11.89 1.93
CA PRO A 247 -13.49 11.40 2.44
C PRO A 247 -14.45 10.87 1.41
N ARG A 248 -15.48 10.26 1.97
CA ARG A 248 -16.77 10.03 1.31
C ARG A 248 -17.44 11.34 0.96
N ASP A 249 -17.82 11.48 -0.29
CA ASP A 249 -18.75 12.52 -0.70
C ASP A 249 -20.11 12.24 -0.02
N ARG A 250 -20.38 12.87 1.11
CA ARG A 250 -21.74 12.90 1.65
C ARG A 250 -22.51 13.89 0.79
N GLN A 251 -23.15 13.42 -0.26
CA GLN A 251 -24.27 14.15 -0.84
C GLN A 251 -25.24 14.46 0.30
N LYS A 252 -25.31 15.73 0.68
CA LYS A 252 -26.40 16.24 1.52
C LYS A 252 -27.68 15.91 0.80
N SER A 253 -28.40 14.88 1.27
CA SER A 253 -29.80 14.73 0.95
C SER A 253 -30.51 16.00 1.43
N ARG A 254 -30.97 16.81 0.50
CA ARG A 254 -31.99 17.81 0.73
C ARG A 254 -33.36 17.15 0.75
#